data_bc0a9e2ea8bb802028206fd645a07d7a
#
_entry.id   bc0a9e2ea8bb802028206fd645a07d7a
#
_cell.length_a   1.000
_cell.length_b   1.000
_cell.length_c   1.000
_cell.angle_alpha   90.00
_cell.angle_beta   90.00
_cell.angle_gamma   90.00
#
_symmetry.space_group_name_H-M   'P 1'
#
loop_
_entity.id
_entity.type
_entity.pdbx_description
1 polymer ?
#
loop_
_entity_poly.entity_id
_entity_poly.type
_entity_poly.pdbx_seq_one_letter_code
_entity_poly.pdbx_strand_id
1 'polypeptide(L)'
;MNAMAVYTKVSEAELTAFLENYDLGALVSFQGIREGIENSNYFVTTTAGRFILTLFEKRVKPDELPYFLNLMTHLNRKGIACPLTVVGKDGLNLRDLCGRKACLTTFLNGKSARDITPACCAELGAAMARMHLAGSDYPADRANDLSVDGWAALLDKIGAAADTVEAGLAKEMAADYADIKRNFPSGLPRGVIHADLFPDNVFFENGKLSGVIDFYFACNDALAYEVAICLNAWCFDAGSWRFNPDKARAMTAAYQSIRPLNAAEKAALPVLARGAALRFSLTRTFDWLNRVPDALVTPKDPAEYIAKLRFHRSVSDASVYGV
;
A
#
# COMPACT_ATOMS: atom_id res chain seq x y z
N MET A 1 -27.76 10.01 -6.94
CA MET A 1 -26.97 9.07 -7.78
C MET A 1 -25.60 8.98 -7.13
N ASN A 2 -25.26 7.82 -6.56
CA ASN A 2 -23.96 7.65 -5.89
C ASN A 2 -22.86 7.57 -6.93
N ALA A 3 -21.94 8.52 -6.87
CA ALA A 3 -20.80 8.60 -7.75
C ALA A 3 -19.90 7.36 -7.59
N MET A 4 -19.49 6.75 -8.71
CA MET A 4 -18.61 5.57 -8.74
C MET A 4 -17.15 6.02 -8.89
N ALA A 5 -16.22 5.37 -8.16
CA ALA A 5 -14.77 5.59 -8.34
C ALA A 5 -14.24 4.92 -9.63
N VAL A 6 -14.96 5.09 -10.72
CA VAL A 6 -14.57 4.66 -12.06
C VAL A 6 -14.38 5.91 -12.90
N TYR A 7 -13.12 6.25 -13.19
CA TYR A 7 -12.76 7.41 -13.99
C TYR A 7 -12.94 7.14 -15.49
N THR A 8 -12.48 5.97 -15.95
CA THR A 8 -12.62 5.52 -17.34
C THR A 8 -13.73 4.48 -17.43
N LYS A 9 -14.79 4.82 -18.15
CA LYS A 9 -15.92 3.90 -18.39
C LYS A 9 -15.56 2.94 -19.52
N VAL A 10 -15.86 1.66 -19.30
CA VAL A 10 -15.71 0.60 -20.28
C VAL A 10 -17.09 0.11 -20.67
N SER A 11 -17.40 0.05 -21.97
CA SER A 11 -18.63 -0.55 -22.48
C SER A 11 -18.53 -2.08 -22.58
N GLU A 12 -19.66 -2.77 -22.65
CA GLU A 12 -19.69 -4.22 -22.82
C GLU A 12 -19.00 -4.66 -24.12
N ALA A 13 -19.19 -3.90 -25.20
CA ALA A 13 -18.55 -4.19 -26.49
C ALA A 13 -17.02 -4.07 -26.42
N GLU A 14 -16.50 -3.01 -25.78
CA GLU A 14 -15.06 -2.81 -25.60
C GLU A 14 -14.45 -3.90 -24.71
N LEU A 15 -15.13 -4.28 -23.61
CA LEU A 15 -14.66 -5.33 -22.74
C LEU A 15 -14.68 -6.70 -23.42
N THR A 16 -15.74 -7.00 -24.20
CA THR A 16 -15.84 -8.26 -24.96
C THR A 16 -14.69 -8.37 -25.96
N ALA A 17 -14.43 -7.33 -26.74
CA ALA A 17 -13.30 -7.29 -27.67
C ALA A 17 -11.93 -7.40 -26.95
N PHE A 18 -11.79 -6.78 -25.79
CA PHE A 18 -10.59 -6.90 -24.96
C PHE A 18 -10.35 -8.34 -24.50
N LEU A 19 -11.42 -9.04 -24.07
CA LEU A 19 -11.36 -10.44 -23.60
C LEU A 19 -11.02 -11.43 -24.70
N GLU A 20 -11.23 -11.13 -25.98
CA GLU A 20 -10.83 -11.99 -27.12
C GLU A 20 -9.32 -12.27 -27.15
N ASN A 21 -8.51 -11.38 -26.52
CA ASN A 21 -7.07 -11.58 -26.38
C ASN A 21 -6.69 -12.67 -25.36
N TYR A 22 -7.64 -13.23 -24.63
CA TYR A 22 -7.39 -14.16 -23.53
C TYR A 22 -8.18 -15.45 -23.71
N ASP A 23 -7.73 -16.53 -23.07
CA ASP A 23 -8.45 -17.81 -23.00
C ASP A 23 -9.31 -17.86 -21.72
N LEU A 24 -10.20 -16.88 -21.57
CA LEU A 24 -11.06 -16.73 -20.39
C LEU A 24 -12.56 -17.01 -20.68
N GLY A 25 -12.87 -17.49 -21.87
CA GLY A 25 -14.24 -17.74 -22.29
C GLY A 25 -15.04 -16.46 -22.54
N ALA A 26 -16.37 -16.59 -22.55
CA ALA A 26 -17.27 -15.47 -22.84
C ALA A 26 -17.51 -14.60 -21.59
N LEU A 27 -17.70 -13.28 -21.80
CA LEU A 27 -18.15 -12.36 -20.77
C LEU A 27 -19.54 -12.75 -20.27
N VAL A 28 -19.70 -12.86 -18.95
CA VAL A 28 -20.99 -13.12 -18.30
C VAL A 28 -21.54 -11.85 -17.65
N SER A 29 -20.69 -11.11 -16.93
CA SER A 29 -21.04 -9.82 -16.33
C SER A 29 -19.82 -9.02 -15.98
N PHE A 30 -19.99 -7.70 -15.84
CA PHE A 30 -18.97 -6.82 -15.26
C PHE A 30 -19.60 -5.69 -14.49
N GLN A 31 -18.87 -5.18 -13.49
CA GLN A 31 -19.33 -4.09 -12.65
C GLN A 31 -18.16 -3.25 -12.15
N GLY A 32 -18.27 -1.93 -12.23
CA GLY A 32 -17.27 -1.02 -11.66
C GLY A 32 -17.16 -1.16 -10.13
N ILE A 33 -15.94 -1.17 -9.64
CA ILE A 33 -15.62 -1.20 -8.22
C ILE A 33 -15.63 0.24 -7.71
N ARG A 34 -16.35 0.48 -6.62
CA ARG A 34 -16.51 1.84 -6.05
C ARG A 34 -15.36 2.23 -5.12
N GLU A 35 -14.69 1.25 -4.57
CA GLU A 35 -13.54 1.42 -3.70
C GLU A 35 -12.27 1.64 -4.54
N GLY A 36 -11.36 2.47 -4.01
CA GLY A 36 -10.11 2.83 -4.68
C GLY A 36 -10.16 4.22 -5.31
N ILE A 37 -9.02 4.94 -5.25
CA ILE A 37 -8.92 6.35 -5.62
C ILE A 37 -7.92 6.61 -6.76
N GLU A 38 -7.24 5.57 -7.23
CA GLU A 38 -6.10 5.74 -8.14
C GLU A 38 -6.37 5.21 -9.54
N ASN A 39 -7.07 4.09 -9.66
CA ASN A 39 -7.32 3.39 -10.91
C ASN A 39 -8.81 3.08 -11.10
N SER A 40 -9.24 2.87 -12.33
CA SER A 40 -10.58 2.36 -12.63
C SER A 40 -10.55 0.83 -12.56
N ASN A 41 -11.25 0.27 -11.58
CA ASN A 41 -11.31 -1.18 -11.36
C ASN A 41 -12.70 -1.73 -11.66
N TYR A 42 -12.76 -2.94 -12.22
CA TYR A 42 -13.99 -3.66 -12.51
C TYR A 42 -13.91 -5.10 -12.04
N PHE A 43 -14.96 -5.58 -11.40
CA PHE A 43 -15.24 -7.01 -11.33
C PHE A 43 -15.63 -7.50 -12.72
N VAL A 44 -14.96 -8.53 -13.20
CA VAL A 44 -15.26 -9.18 -14.49
C VAL A 44 -15.54 -10.66 -14.22
N THR A 45 -16.70 -11.14 -14.63
CA THR A 45 -17.07 -12.55 -14.60
C THR A 45 -17.14 -13.08 -16.02
N THR A 46 -16.43 -14.14 -16.28
CA THR A 46 -16.46 -14.88 -17.53
C THR A 46 -16.89 -16.31 -17.30
N THR A 47 -17.07 -17.08 -18.34
CA THR A 47 -17.35 -18.53 -18.21
C THR A 47 -16.20 -19.33 -17.62
N ALA A 48 -14.98 -18.79 -17.59
CA ALA A 48 -13.81 -19.41 -16.96
C ALA A 48 -13.61 -19.00 -15.48
N GLY A 49 -14.29 -17.95 -14.98
CA GLY A 49 -14.15 -17.52 -13.60
C GLY A 49 -14.31 -16.01 -13.38
N ARG A 50 -13.82 -15.56 -12.23
CA ARG A 50 -13.86 -14.14 -11.82
C ARG A 50 -12.47 -13.50 -11.87
N PHE A 51 -12.42 -12.26 -12.33
CA PHE A 51 -11.21 -11.49 -12.52
C PHE A 51 -11.42 -10.05 -12.08
N ILE A 52 -10.32 -9.33 -11.87
CA ILE A 52 -10.30 -7.88 -11.73
C ILE A 52 -9.65 -7.28 -12.98
N LEU A 53 -10.37 -6.39 -13.64
CA LEU A 53 -9.82 -5.53 -14.69
C LEU A 53 -9.40 -4.21 -14.04
N THR A 54 -8.15 -3.82 -14.20
CA THR A 54 -7.61 -2.53 -13.76
C THR A 54 -7.21 -1.71 -14.98
N LEU A 55 -7.75 -0.49 -15.09
CA LEU A 55 -7.29 0.53 -16.03
C LEU A 55 -6.45 1.54 -15.22
N PHE A 56 -5.20 1.72 -15.64
CA PHE A 56 -4.26 2.62 -14.97
C PHE A 56 -4.49 4.06 -15.41
N GLU A 57 -4.85 4.93 -14.47
CA GLU A 57 -5.20 6.31 -14.78
C GLU A 57 -3.93 7.19 -14.90
N LYS A 58 -3.65 8.06 -13.93
CA LYS A 58 -2.59 9.07 -14.08
C LYS A 58 -1.41 8.90 -13.12
N ARG A 59 -1.58 8.15 -12.04
CA ARG A 59 -0.60 8.14 -10.95
C ARG A 59 0.59 7.22 -11.21
N VAL A 60 0.33 6.09 -11.84
CA VAL A 60 1.39 5.12 -12.17
C VAL A 60 1.95 5.41 -13.55
N LYS A 61 3.26 5.55 -13.67
CA LYS A 61 3.92 5.73 -14.97
C LYS A 61 3.83 4.42 -15.77
N PRO A 62 3.44 4.48 -17.05
CA PRO A 62 3.30 3.27 -17.87
C PRO A 62 4.55 2.37 -17.90
N ASP A 63 5.73 2.98 -17.87
CA ASP A 63 7.02 2.27 -17.93
C ASP A 63 7.32 1.48 -16.64
N GLU A 64 6.67 1.83 -15.52
CA GLU A 64 6.82 1.14 -14.23
C GLU A 64 5.83 -0.03 -14.07
N LEU A 65 4.76 -0.09 -14.87
CA LEU A 65 3.74 -1.14 -14.78
C LEU A 65 4.31 -2.57 -14.89
N PRO A 66 5.28 -2.85 -15.79
CA PRO A 66 5.88 -4.18 -15.87
C PRO A 66 6.55 -4.61 -14.56
N TYR A 67 7.15 -3.68 -13.79
CA TYR A 67 7.73 -4.01 -12.48
C TYR A 67 6.67 -4.61 -11.54
N PHE A 68 5.54 -3.94 -11.39
CA PHE A 68 4.48 -4.37 -10.46
C PHE A 68 3.81 -5.67 -10.90
N LEU A 69 3.48 -5.81 -12.19
CA LEU A 69 2.81 -6.99 -12.72
C LEU A 69 3.71 -8.24 -12.63
N ASN A 70 5.00 -8.08 -12.93
CA ASN A 70 5.96 -9.16 -12.81
C ASN A 70 6.25 -9.50 -11.35
N LEU A 71 6.29 -8.50 -10.44
CA LEU A 71 6.44 -8.73 -9.00
C LEU A 71 5.28 -9.55 -8.44
N MET A 72 4.03 -9.18 -8.74
CA MET A 72 2.86 -9.96 -8.32
C MET A 72 2.93 -11.40 -8.82
N THR A 73 3.32 -11.59 -10.09
CA THR A 73 3.51 -12.93 -10.67
C THR A 73 4.61 -13.72 -9.95
N HIS A 74 5.74 -13.08 -9.64
CA HIS A 74 6.86 -13.68 -8.92
C HIS A 74 6.46 -14.12 -7.51
N LEU A 75 5.82 -13.22 -6.74
CA LEU A 75 5.36 -13.47 -5.38
C LEU A 75 4.29 -14.58 -5.34
N ASN A 76 3.31 -14.52 -6.25
CA ASN A 76 2.25 -15.52 -6.33
C ASN A 76 2.82 -16.92 -6.60
N ARG A 77 3.77 -17.06 -7.55
CA ARG A 77 4.46 -18.34 -7.83
C ARG A 77 5.23 -18.89 -6.64
N LYS A 78 5.61 -18.03 -5.70
CA LYS A 78 6.27 -18.43 -4.43
C LYS A 78 5.27 -18.63 -3.28
N GLY A 79 3.99 -18.69 -3.58
CA GLY A 79 2.95 -19.00 -2.61
C GLY A 79 2.47 -17.81 -1.77
N ILE A 80 2.83 -16.57 -2.14
CA ILE A 80 2.24 -15.38 -1.53
C ILE A 80 0.83 -15.19 -2.07
N ALA A 81 -0.13 -15.03 -1.18
CA ALA A 81 -1.53 -14.78 -1.53
C ALA A 81 -1.68 -13.35 -2.07
N CYS A 82 -1.41 -13.17 -3.35
CA CYS A 82 -1.60 -11.91 -4.09
C CYS A 82 -2.19 -12.20 -5.47
N PRO A 83 -2.75 -11.19 -6.17
CA PRO A 83 -3.31 -11.40 -7.51
C PRO A 83 -2.25 -11.91 -8.49
N LEU A 84 -2.62 -12.89 -9.30
CA LEU A 84 -1.80 -13.32 -10.43
C LEU A 84 -2.25 -12.55 -11.68
N THR A 85 -1.31 -11.99 -12.43
CA THR A 85 -1.64 -11.34 -13.69
C THR A 85 -2.04 -12.37 -14.75
N VAL A 86 -3.11 -12.11 -15.47
CA VAL A 86 -3.56 -12.96 -16.56
C VAL A 86 -2.79 -12.59 -17.82
N VAL A 87 -2.19 -13.61 -18.44
CA VAL A 87 -1.40 -13.45 -19.66
C VAL A 87 -2.30 -13.74 -20.86
N GLY A 88 -2.27 -12.87 -21.87
CA GLY A 88 -3.00 -13.07 -23.12
C GLY A 88 -2.38 -14.16 -24.02
N LYS A 89 -3.10 -14.54 -25.07
CA LYS A 89 -2.69 -15.55 -26.08
C LYS A 89 -1.35 -15.24 -26.74
N ASP A 90 -0.97 -13.97 -26.79
CA ASP A 90 0.29 -13.46 -27.34
C ASP A 90 1.43 -13.32 -26.31
N GLY A 91 1.19 -13.73 -25.06
CA GLY A 91 2.15 -13.63 -23.97
C GLY A 91 2.17 -12.29 -23.24
N LEU A 92 1.32 -11.33 -23.58
CA LEU A 92 1.27 -10.02 -22.94
C LEU A 92 0.26 -9.98 -21.79
N ASN A 93 0.63 -9.37 -20.68
CA ASN A 93 -0.23 -9.15 -19.51
C ASN A 93 -0.69 -7.68 -19.34
N LEU A 94 -0.19 -6.78 -20.19
CA LEU A 94 -0.52 -5.35 -20.19
C LEU A 94 -0.95 -4.95 -21.61
N ARG A 95 -2.10 -4.28 -21.74
CA ARG A 95 -2.70 -3.90 -23.02
C ARG A 95 -3.30 -2.50 -22.92
N ASP A 96 -3.76 -2.00 -24.07
CA ASP A 96 -4.53 -0.76 -24.12
C ASP A 96 -6.04 -1.06 -24.15
N LEU A 97 -6.79 -0.32 -23.34
CA LEU A 97 -8.25 -0.34 -23.30
C LEU A 97 -8.79 1.07 -23.00
N CYS A 98 -9.69 1.58 -23.80
CA CYS A 98 -10.28 2.93 -23.66
C CYS A 98 -9.21 4.04 -23.47
N GLY A 99 -8.08 3.95 -24.21
CA GLY A 99 -6.99 4.94 -24.11
C GLY A 99 -6.15 4.86 -22.84
N ARG A 100 -6.25 3.79 -22.07
CA ARG A 100 -5.47 3.52 -20.85
C ARG A 100 -4.73 2.20 -20.96
N LYS A 101 -3.61 2.07 -20.26
CA LYS A 101 -3.03 0.76 -19.99
C LYS A 101 -3.96 -0.02 -19.08
N ALA A 102 -4.16 -1.29 -19.36
CA ALA A 102 -5.07 -2.16 -18.63
C ALA A 102 -4.48 -3.57 -18.45
N CYS A 103 -4.81 -4.21 -17.35
CA CYS A 103 -4.48 -5.60 -17.09
C CYS A 103 -5.66 -6.34 -16.45
N LEU A 104 -5.66 -7.66 -16.61
CA LEU A 104 -6.52 -8.57 -15.84
C LEU A 104 -5.70 -9.26 -14.76
N THR A 105 -6.28 -9.40 -13.58
CA THR A 105 -5.72 -10.21 -12.50
C THR A 105 -6.75 -11.19 -11.96
N THR A 106 -6.28 -12.26 -11.34
CA THR A 106 -7.16 -13.22 -10.67
C THR A 106 -7.89 -12.56 -9.52
N PHE A 107 -9.13 -12.97 -9.30
CA PHE A 107 -9.92 -12.52 -8.15
C PHE A 107 -9.43 -13.20 -6.87
N LEU A 108 -9.26 -12.44 -5.81
CA LEU A 108 -8.96 -12.96 -4.47
C LEU A 108 -10.22 -12.97 -3.61
N ASN A 109 -10.43 -14.08 -2.89
CA ASN A 109 -11.51 -14.19 -1.91
C ASN A 109 -11.11 -13.47 -0.61
N GLY A 110 -12.14 -13.09 0.16
CA GLY A 110 -11.94 -12.40 1.43
C GLY A 110 -12.39 -10.95 1.40
N LYS A 111 -12.21 -10.30 2.53
CA LYS A 111 -12.54 -8.87 2.74
C LYS A 111 -11.53 -8.26 3.69
N SER A 112 -11.32 -6.95 3.58
CA SER A 112 -10.56 -6.20 4.58
C SER A 112 -11.21 -6.34 5.97
N ALA A 113 -10.36 -6.39 7.01
CA ALA A 113 -10.84 -6.49 8.38
C ALA A 113 -11.57 -5.19 8.78
N ARG A 114 -12.80 -5.34 9.30
CA ARG A 114 -13.56 -4.21 9.88
C ARG A 114 -12.95 -3.76 11.20
N ASP A 115 -12.62 -4.77 12.04
CA ASP A 115 -12.01 -4.57 13.35
C ASP A 115 -10.62 -5.18 13.34
N ILE A 116 -9.61 -4.36 13.54
CA ILE A 116 -8.22 -4.80 13.59
C ILE A 116 -7.93 -5.31 15.01
N THR A 117 -7.72 -6.62 15.11
CA THR A 117 -7.38 -7.32 16.36
C THR A 117 -5.88 -7.68 16.39
N PRO A 118 -5.31 -8.02 17.57
CA PRO A 118 -3.97 -8.59 17.64
C PRO A 118 -3.79 -9.84 16.75
N ALA A 119 -4.84 -10.66 16.58
CA ALA A 119 -4.80 -11.82 15.69
C ALA A 119 -4.65 -11.41 14.21
N CYS A 120 -5.37 -10.38 13.75
CA CYS A 120 -5.17 -9.82 12.40
C CYS A 120 -3.74 -9.30 12.21
N CYS A 121 -3.20 -8.62 13.23
CA CYS A 121 -1.83 -8.10 13.21
C CYS A 121 -0.79 -9.23 13.16
N ALA A 122 -1.00 -10.36 13.84
CA ALA A 122 -0.14 -11.53 13.77
C ALA A 122 -0.16 -12.16 12.35
N GLU A 123 -1.34 -12.34 11.75
CA GLU A 123 -1.47 -12.83 10.38
C GLU A 123 -0.73 -11.92 9.39
N LEU A 124 -0.89 -10.59 9.52
CA LEU A 124 -0.16 -9.62 8.71
C LEU A 124 1.35 -9.74 8.89
N GLY A 125 1.84 -9.79 10.14
CA GLY A 125 3.27 -9.89 10.44
C GLY A 125 3.89 -11.13 9.79
N ALA A 126 3.21 -12.27 9.89
CA ALA A 126 3.66 -13.51 9.26
C ALA A 126 3.64 -13.44 7.72
N ALA A 127 2.59 -12.85 7.13
CA ALA A 127 2.48 -12.68 5.68
C ALA A 127 3.55 -11.73 5.13
N MET A 128 3.78 -10.60 5.80
CA MET A 128 4.82 -9.62 5.46
C MET A 128 6.22 -10.26 5.47
N ALA A 129 6.55 -11.04 6.51
CA ALA A 129 7.83 -11.73 6.58
C ALA A 129 8.02 -12.73 5.43
N ARG A 130 6.98 -13.51 5.11
CA ARG A 130 7.01 -14.44 3.95
C ARG A 130 7.17 -13.69 2.63
N MET A 131 6.48 -12.55 2.46
CA MET A 131 6.59 -11.71 1.26
C MET A 131 8.01 -11.16 1.10
N HIS A 132 8.64 -10.68 2.16
CA HIS A 132 10.02 -10.21 2.13
C HIS A 132 11.00 -11.33 1.73
N LEU A 133 10.82 -12.54 2.27
CA LEU A 133 11.65 -13.69 1.88
C LEU A 133 11.39 -14.12 0.43
N ALA A 134 10.14 -14.15 0.00
CA ALA A 134 9.77 -14.49 -1.37
C ALA A 134 10.29 -13.48 -2.40
N GLY A 135 10.33 -12.19 -2.04
CA GLY A 135 10.84 -11.10 -2.87
C GLY A 135 12.38 -10.98 -2.91
N SER A 136 13.11 -11.76 -2.10
CA SER A 136 14.57 -11.59 -1.93
C SER A 136 15.40 -11.84 -3.20
N ASP A 137 14.89 -12.59 -4.15
CA ASP A 137 15.51 -12.91 -5.44
C ASP A 137 14.75 -12.31 -6.63
N TYR A 138 13.85 -11.34 -6.38
CA TYR A 138 13.20 -10.63 -7.47
C TYR A 138 14.24 -9.80 -8.23
N PRO A 139 14.40 -10.00 -9.56
CA PRO A 139 15.57 -9.49 -10.28
C PRO A 139 15.52 -8.00 -10.61
N ALA A 140 14.34 -7.37 -10.50
CA ALA A 140 14.17 -5.96 -10.80
C ALA A 140 14.28 -5.10 -9.54
N ASP A 141 14.87 -3.91 -9.68
CA ASP A 141 14.98 -2.91 -8.62
C ASP A 141 14.18 -1.67 -8.98
N ARG A 142 13.42 -1.15 -8.03
CA ARG A 142 12.68 0.11 -8.12
C ARG A 142 12.89 0.92 -6.86
N ALA A 143 13.41 2.13 -7.01
CA ALA A 143 13.61 3.03 -5.89
C ALA A 143 12.27 3.44 -5.24
N ASN A 144 12.30 3.72 -3.95
CA ASN A 144 11.17 4.28 -3.24
C ASN A 144 11.06 5.78 -3.49
N ASP A 145 10.14 6.21 -4.36
CA ASP A 145 9.89 7.63 -4.65
C ASP A 145 9.37 8.41 -3.42
N LEU A 146 8.82 7.71 -2.43
CA LEU A 146 8.33 8.27 -1.17
C LEU A 146 9.29 7.96 -0.01
N SER A 147 10.59 7.96 -0.27
CA SER A 147 11.66 7.89 0.73
C SER A 147 11.92 9.27 1.36
N VAL A 148 12.87 9.31 2.29
CA VAL A 148 13.27 10.54 3.00
C VAL A 148 13.64 11.70 2.06
N ASP A 149 14.20 11.42 0.89
CA ASP A 149 14.53 12.46 -0.11
C ASP A 149 13.27 12.94 -0.84
N GLY A 150 12.31 12.06 -1.13
CA GLY A 150 11.03 12.43 -1.73
C GLY A 150 10.14 13.28 -0.82
N TRP A 151 10.30 13.16 0.51
CA TRP A 151 9.50 13.95 1.46
C TRP A 151 9.84 15.45 1.41
N ALA A 152 11.08 15.82 1.08
CA ALA A 152 11.47 17.23 0.92
C ALA A 152 10.60 17.95 -0.09
N ALA A 153 10.39 17.34 -1.26
CA ALA A 153 9.57 17.92 -2.32
C ALA A 153 8.09 18.08 -1.92
N LEU A 154 7.56 17.17 -1.11
CA LEU A 154 6.21 17.28 -0.55
C LEU A 154 6.13 18.41 0.48
N LEU A 155 7.12 18.48 1.37
CA LEU A 155 7.21 19.54 2.39
C LEU A 155 7.25 20.92 1.75
N ASP A 156 8.07 21.11 0.70
CA ASP A 156 8.17 22.35 -0.05
C ASP A 156 6.84 22.74 -0.72
N LYS A 157 6.13 21.74 -1.31
CA LYS A 157 4.83 21.97 -1.96
C LYS A 157 3.72 22.34 -0.96
N ILE A 158 3.75 21.75 0.23
CA ILE A 158 2.80 22.05 1.31
C ILE A 158 3.09 23.43 1.90
N GLY A 159 4.35 23.71 2.21
CA GLY A 159 4.82 24.97 2.77
C GLY A 159 4.00 25.46 3.95
N ALA A 160 3.78 26.77 4.03
CA ALA A 160 2.99 27.41 5.09
C ALA A 160 1.50 27.04 5.05
N ALA A 161 1.00 26.45 3.95
CA ALA A 161 -0.42 26.04 3.86
C ALA A 161 -0.77 24.95 4.85
N ALA A 162 0.20 24.18 5.38
CA ALA A 162 -0.02 23.23 6.48
C ALA A 162 -0.69 23.88 7.69
N ASP A 163 -0.40 25.15 7.97
CA ASP A 163 -0.96 25.88 9.11
C ASP A 163 -2.48 26.14 8.99
N THR A 164 -3.07 25.93 7.81
CA THR A 164 -4.52 25.93 7.63
C THR A 164 -5.18 24.64 8.11
N VAL A 165 -4.42 23.55 8.26
CA VAL A 165 -4.89 22.30 8.85
C VAL A 165 -4.82 22.40 10.38
N GLU A 166 -3.66 22.83 10.89
CA GLU A 166 -3.44 23.06 12.32
C GLU A 166 -2.35 24.13 12.50
N ALA A 167 -2.59 25.11 13.34
CA ALA A 167 -1.67 26.22 13.57
C ALA A 167 -0.29 25.71 14.05
N GLY A 168 0.79 26.11 13.36
CA GLY A 168 2.16 25.72 13.63
C GLY A 168 2.60 24.40 13.01
N LEU A 169 1.72 23.72 12.27
CA LEU A 169 1.99 22.41 11.67
C LEU A 169 3.14 22.47 10.64
N ALA A 170 3.25 23.54 9.87
CA ALA A 170 4.33 23.71 8.91
C ALA A 170 5.72 23.64 9.59
N LYS A 171 5.88 24.38 10.69
CA LYS A 171 7.12 24.36 11.49
C LYS A 171 7.35 22.99 12.14
N GLU A 172 6.31 22.35 12.63
CA GLU A 172 6.38 21.04 13.25
C GLU A 172 6.87 19.97 12.26
N MET A 173 6.24 19.88 11.09
CA MET A 173 6.64 18.93 10.03
C MET A 173 8.06 19.17 9.53
N ALA A 174 8.48 20.44 9.37
CA ALA A 174 9.84 20.77 8.97
C ALA A 174 10.88 20.35 10.01
N ALA A 175 10.59 20.53 11.30
CA ALA A 175 11.44 20.08 12.38
C ALA A 175 11.57 18.56 12.45
N ASP A 176 10.44 17.84 12.30
CA ASP A 176 10.42 16.38 12.25
C ASP A 176 11.23 15.87 11.05
N TYR A 177 11.01 16.44 9.87
CA TYR A 177 11.78 16.07 8.69
C TYR A 177 13.30 16.27 8.87
N ALA A 178 13.72 17.42 9.40
CA ALA A 178 15.14 17.72 9.61
C ALA A 178 15.78 16.73 10.59
N ASP A 179 15.08 16.36 11.66
CA ASP A 179 15.57 15.40 12.64
C ASP A 179 15.61 13.98 12.10
N ILE A 180 14.53 13.53 11.44
CA ILE A 180 14.46 12.21 10.82
C ILE A 180 15.55 12.07 9.76
N LYS A 181 15.71 13.05 8.86
CA LYS A 181 16.71 13.01 7.79
C LYS A 181 18.13 12.85 8.34
N ARG A 182 18.45 13.53 9.43
CA ARG A 182 19.76 13.43 10.09
C ARG A 182 20.04 12.05 10.66
N ASN A 183 18.99 11.40 11.19
CA ASN A 183 19.07 10.13 11.88
C ASN A 183 18.57 8.94 11.04
N PHE A 184 18.23 9.19 9.75
CA PHE A 184 17.67 8.12 8.90
C PHE A 184 18.71 7.02 8.70
N PRO A 185 18.36 5.76 8.98
CA PRO A 185 19.34 4.68 8.97
C PRO A 185 19.76 4.34 7.53
N SER A 186 21.04 4.00 7.40
CA SER A 186 21.61 3.43 6.17
C SER A 186 22.16 2.03 6.44
N GLY A 187 22.33 1.23 5.36
CA GLY A 187 22.95 -0.09 5.47
C GLY A 187 22.07 -1.17 6.10
N LEU A 188 20.77 -0.93 6.27
CA LEU A 188 19.83 -1.95 6.71
C LEU A 188 19.58 -3.01 5.62
N PRO A 189 19.19 -4.24 5.98
CA PRO A 189 18.72 -5.23 5.01
C PRO A 189 17.62 -4.65 4.12
N ARG A 190 17.85 -4.72 2.80
CA ARG A 190 16.95 -4.20 1.77
C ARG A 190 16.35 -5.33 0.94
N GLY A 191 15.21 -5.07 0.38
CA GLY A 191 14.51 -5.95 -0.55
C GLY A 191 13.21 -5.34 -1.01
N VAL A 192 12.39 -6.14 -1.66
CA VAL A 192 11.06 -5.70 -2.08
C VAL A 192 10.18 -5.50 -0.86
N ILE A 193 9.57 -4.33 -0.77
CA ILE A 193 8.50 -3.99 0.16
C ILE A 193 7.24 -3.59 -0.61
N HIS A 194 6.08 -3.79 -0.04
CA HIS A 194 4.81 -3.35 -0.60
C HIS A 194 4.63 -1.83 -0.48
N ALA A 195 5.14 -1.27 0.61
CA ALA A 195 5.12 0.15 0.95
C ALA A 195 3.74 0.80 1.16
N ASP A 196 2.65 0.01 1.07
CA ASP A 196 1.26 0.46 1.28
C ASP A 196 0.37 -0.65 1.89
N LEU A 197 0.89 -1.45 2.83
CA LEU A 197 0.15 -2.52 3.52
C LEU A 197 -0.84 -1.96 4.55
N PHE A 198 -1.82 -1.21 4.06
CA PHE A 198 -2.95 -0.74 4.85
C PHE A 198 -4.01 -1.83 5.01
N PRO A 199 -4.91 -1.69 6.03
CA PRO A 199 -5.99 -2.66 6.24
C PRO A 199 -6.91 -2.88 5.04
N ASP A 200 -7.13 -1.87 4.21
CA ASP A 200 -7.92 -1.93 2.99
C ASP A 200 -7.24 -2.74 1.86
N ASN A 201 -5.91 -2.92 1.93
CA ASN A 201 -5.13 -3.69 0.97
C ASN A 201 -4.86 -5.15 1.43
N VAL A 202 -5.41 -5.56 2.57
CA VAL A 202 -5.20 -6.90 3.15
C VAL A 202 -6.54 -7.59 3.41
N PHE A 203 -6.75 -8.74 2.77
CA PHE A 203 -7.98 -9.50 2.87
C PHE A 203 -7.86 -10.66 3.86
N PHE A 204 -8.97 -10.92 4.53
CA PHE A 204 -9.12 -12.03 5.46
C PHE A 204 -10.32 -12.88 5.09
N GLU A 205 -10.18 -14.18 5.29
CA GLU A 205 -11.25 -15.17 5.19
C GLU A 205 -11.15 -16.12 6.39
N ASN A 206 -12.25 -16.30 7.12
CA ASN A 206 -12.28 -17.15 8.33
C ASN A 206 -11.17 -16.82 9.36
N GLY A 207 -10.84 -15.53 9.53
CA GLY A 207 -9.82 -15.07 10.48
C GLY A 207 -8.37 -15.27 10.04
N LYS A 208 -8.15 -15.77 8.82
CA LYS A 208 -6.83 -15.94 8.20
C LYS A 208 -6.63 -14.94 7.09
N LEU A 209 -5.40 -14.46 6.93
CA LEU A 209 -5.06 -13.62 5.79
C LEU A 209 -5.21 -14.44 4.50
N SER A 210 -6.05 -13.95 3.60
CA SER A 210 -6.39 -14.61 2.32
C SER A 210 -5.83 -13.89 1.10
N GLY A 211 -5.38 -12.64 1.24
CA GLY A 211 -4.79 -11.93 0.12
C GLY A 211 -4.23 -10.55 0.45
N VAL A 212 -3.25 -10.14 -0.33
CA VAL A 212 -2.68 -8.80 -0.35
C VAL A 212 -2.85 -8.23 -1.75
N ILE A 213 -3.37 -7.01 -1.88
CA ILE A 213 -3.65 -6.34 -3.14
C ILE A 213 -2.95 -4.98 -3.20
N ASP A 214 -2.98 -4.33 -4.35
CA ASP A 214 -2.49 -2.96 -4.59
C ASP A 214 -0.98 -2.79 -4.43
N PHE A 215 -0.22 -3.50 -5.26
CA PHE A 215 1.25 -3.47 -5.28
C PHE A 215 1.86 -2.25 -6.00
N TYR A 216 1.07 -1.24 -6.35
CA TYR A 216 1.54 -0.14 -7.22
C TYR A 216 2.42 0.90 -6.50
N PHE A 217 2.66 0.72 -5.20
CA PHE A 217 3.70 1.43 -4.42
C PHE A 217 4.93 0.55 -4.13
N ALA A 218 4.88 -0.73 -4.51
CA ALA A 218 5.97 -1.65 -4.20
C ALA A 218 7.31 -1.14 -4.76
N CYS A 219 8.35 -1.29 -3.97
CA CYS A 219 9.68 -0.78 -4.29
C CYS A 219 10.75 -1.56 -3.52
N ASN A 220 12.02 -1.26 -3.77
CA ASN A 220 13.12 -1.81 -3.03
C ASN A 220 13.57 -0.81 -1.95
N ASP A 221 13.37 -1.15 -0.69
CA ASP A 221 13.78 -0.34 0.46
C ASP A 221 14.18 -1.21 1.66
N ALA A 222 14.51 -0.60 2.80
CA ALA A 222 14.77 -1.32 4.03
C ALA A 222 13.53 -2.15 4.44
N LEU A 223 13.71 -3.45 4.66
CA LEU A 223 12.61 -4.34 5.05
C LEU A 223 11.96 -3.91 6.37
N ALA A 224 12.77 -3.38 7.31
CA ALA A 224 12.27 -2.81 8.55
C ALA A 224 11.40 -1.55 8.35
N TYR A 225 11.51 -0.86 7.19
CA TYR A 225 10.65 0.28 6.88
C TYR A 225 9.21 -0.16 6.61
N GLU A 226 8.97 -1.31 6.01
CA GLU A 226 7.62 -1.86 5.88
C GLU A 226 7.01 -2.24 7.23
N VAL A 227 7.82 -2.82 8.14
CA VAL A 227 7.37 -3.05 9.53
C VAL A 227 6.93 -1.74 10.18
N ALA A 228 7.70 -0.67 9.97
CA ALA A 228 7.39 0.67 10.48
C ALA A 228 6.09 1.26 9.86
N ILE A 229 5.86 1.06 8.56
CA ILE A 229 4.60 1.43 7.90
C ILE A 229 3.43 0.69 8.54
N CYS A 230 3.56 -0.63 8.73
CA CYS A 230 2.51 -1.46 9.32
C CYS A 230 2.26 -1.15 10.80
N LEU A 231 3.28 -0.78 11.59
CA LEU A 231 3.10 -0.26 12.95
C LEU A 231 2.15 0.95 12.96
N ASN A 232 2.33 1.87 12.02
CA ASN A 232 1.46 3.03 11.88
C ASN A 232 0.05 2.67 11.40
N ALA A 233 -0.07 1.79 10.43
CA ALA A 233 -1.35 1.49 9.80
C ALA A 233 -2.25 0.57 10.65
N TRP A 234 -1.66 -0.33 11.48
CA TRP A 234 -2.39 -1.41 12.14
C TRP A 234 -2.39 -1.32 13.67
N CYS A 235 -1.39 -0.67 14.26
CA CYS A 235 -1.18 -0.74 15.71
C CYS A 235 -1.70 0.48 16.47
N PHE A 236 -2.63 1.23 15.86
CA PHE A 236 -3.36 2.29 16.51
C PHE A 236 -4.86 1.97 16.53
N ASP A 237 -5.53 2.31 17.62
CA ASP A 237 -6.96 2.07 17.76
C ASP A 237 -7.77 3.09 16.95
N ALA A 238 -8.72 2.61 16.16
CA ALA A 238 -9.57 3.47 15.35
C ALA A 238 -10.32 4.51 16.19
N GLY A 239 -10.47 5.72 15.66
CA GLY A 239 -11.16 6.83 16.29
C GLY A 239 -10.40 7.52 17.41
N SER A 240 -9.66 6.79 18.26
CA SER A 240 -8.86 7.39 19.32
C SER A 240 -7.43 7.71 18.91
N TRP A 241 -6.93 7.04 17.86
CA TRP A 241 -5.55 7.07 17.37
C TRP A 241 -4.50 6.79 18.46
N ARG A 242 -4.88 6.01 19.47
CA ARG A 242 -3.97 5.59 20.54
C ARG A 242 -3.21 4.35 20.10
N PHE A 243 -1.89 4.36 20.36
CA PHE A 243 -1.05 3.20 20.11
C PHE A 243 -1.49 2.00 20.97
N ASN A 244 -1.59 0.84 20.33
CA ASN A 244 -1.99 -0.42 20.97
C ASN A 244 -0.79 -1.38 20.99
N PRO A 245 -0.14 -1.56 22.15
CA PRO A 245 1.06 -2.39 22.26
C PRO A 245 0.79 -3.88 22.02
N ASP A 246 -0.43 -4.36 22.26
CA ASP A 246 -0.75 -5.77 22.03
C ASP A 246 -0.83 -6.09 20.54
N LYS A 247 -1.37 -5.18 19.73
CA LYS A 247 -1.35 -5.28 18.26
C LYS A 247 0.09 -5.27 17.74
N ALA A 248 0.91 -4.33 18.22
CA ALA A 248 2.30 -4.22 17.80
C ALA A 248 3.11 -5.47 18.16
N ARG A 249 3.01 -5.95 19.40
CA ARG A 249 3.67 -7.16 19.86
C ARG A 249 3.25 -8.39 19.04
N ALA A 250 1.95 -8.55 18.77
CA ALA A 250 1.45 -9.68 17.99
C ALA A 250 2.02 -9.67 16.56
N MET A 251 2.05 -8.50 15.90
CA MET A 251 2.58 -8.34 14.56
C MET A 251 4.09 -8.60 14.50
N THR A 252 4.86 -7.96 15.37
CA THR A 252 6.32 -8.05 15.37
C THR A 252 6.81 -9.43 15.80
N ALA A 253 6.15 -10.08 16.77
CA ALA A 253 6.47 -11.45 17.15
C ALA A 253 6.22 -12.43 16.01
N ALA A 254 5.09 -12.34 15.31
CA ALA A 254 4.78 -13.18 14.17
C ALA A 254 5.75 -12.94 12.99
N TYR A 255 6.11 -11.68 12.72
CA TYR A 255 7.13 -11.36 11.73
C TYR A 255 8.48 -12.00 12.09
N GLN A 256 8.96 -11.78 13.32
CA GLN A 256 10.26 -12.27 13.79
C GLN A 256 10.35 -13.79 13.88
N SER A 257 9.23 -14.49 14.04
CA SER A 257 9.21 -15.97 14.02
C SER A 257 9.59 -16.57 12.65
N ILE A 258 9.49 -15.77 11.57
CA ILE A 258 9.77 -16.17 10.18
C ILE A 258 11.02 -15.47 9.66
N ARG A 259 11.14 -14.17 9.87
CA ARG A 259 12.31 -13.35 9.54
C ARG A 259 12.73 -12.54 10.75
N PRO A 260 13.74 -12.98 11.50
CA PRO A 260 14.25 -12.23 12.64
C PRO A 260 14.80 -10.86 12.23
N LEU A 261 14.42 -9.82 12.97
CA LEU A 261 15.03 -8.49 12.86
C LEU A 261 16.40 -8.53 13.55
N ASN A 262 17.44 -8.08 12.87
CA ASN A 262 18.75 -7.93 13.48
C ASN A 262 18.82 -6.70 14.42
N ALA A 263 19.92 -6.55 15.16
CA ALA A 263 20.07 -5.47 16.13
C ALA A 263 19.97 -4.07 15.49
N ALA A 264 20.51 -3.90 14.26
CA ALA A 264 20.45 -2.62 13.55
C ALA A 264 19.03 -2.29 13.09
N GLU A 265 18.26 -3.28 12.61
CA GLU A 265 16.85 -3.10 12.24
C GLU A 265 16.02 -2.71 13.47
N LYS A 266 16.22 -3.39 14.61
CA LYS A 266 15.51 -3.06 15.87
C LYS A 266 15.83 -1.64 16.33
N ALA A 267 17.09 -1.28 16.39
CA ALA A 267 17.52 0.07 16.78
C ALA A 267 16.98 1.17 15.85
N ALA A 268 16.75 0.84 14.58
CA ALA A 268 16.24 1.78 13.59
C ALA A 268 14.72 1.98 13.64
N LEU A 269 13.96 1.05 14.22
CA LEU A 269 12.48 1.09 14.18
C LEU A 269 11.87 2.40 14.71
N PRO A 270 12.35 3.04 15.79
CA PRO A 270 11.78 4.30 16.26
C PRO A 270 11.84 5.40 15.19
N VAL A 271 12.99 5.59 14.56
CA VAL A 271 13.13 6.62 13.52
C VAL A 271 12.40 6.24 12.23
N LEU A 272 12.37 4.95 11.86
CA LEU A 272 11.62 4.46 10.70
C LEU A 272 10.11 4.62 10.90
N ALA A 273 9.58 4.32 12.08
CA ALA A 273 8.16 4.48 12.40
C ALA A 273 7.73 5.95 12.40
N ARG A 274 8.59 6.83 12.94
CA ARG A 274 8.39 8.28 12.87
C ARG A 274 8.46 8.77 11.42
N GLY A 275 9.41 8.26 10.63
CA GLY A 275 9.53 8.56 9.19
C GLY A 275 8.31 8.13 8.38
N ALA A 276 7.80 6.92 8.63
CA ALA A 276 6.57 6.45 8.01
C ALA A 276 5.37 7.33 8.39
N ALA A 277 5.25 7.72 9.67
CA ALA A 277 4.20 8.64 10.09
C ALA A 277 4.31 10.01 9.40
N LEU A 278 5.53 10.55 9.27
CA LEU A 278 5.76 11.81 8.55
C LEU A 278 5.38 11.68 7.07
N ARG A 279 5.82 10.60 6.38
CA ARG A 279 5.44 10.34 4.98
C ARG A 279 3.93 10.47 4.78
N PHE A 280 3.14 9.74 5.59
CA PHE A 280 1.69 9.75 5.43
C PHE A 280 1.04 11.04 5.95
N SER A 281 1.63 11.72 6.91
CA SER A 281 1.20 13.08 7.29
C SER A 281 1.36 14.04 6.11
N LEU A 282 2.50 14.01 5.42
CA LEU A 282 2.78 14.86 4.27
C LEU A 282 1.85 14.56 3.09
N THR A 283 1.71 13.29 2.69
CA THR A 283 0.85 12.92 1.56
C THR A 283 -0.61 13.28 1.83
N ARG A 284 -1.13 12.97 3.02
CA ARG A 284 -2.52 13.32 3.38
C ARG A 284 -2.74 14.81 3.50
N THR A 285 -1.78 15.57 4.06
CA THR A 285 -1.86 17.04 4.11
C THR A 285 -1.87 17.63 2.70
N PHE A 286 -1.00 17.13 1.82
CA PHE A 286 -0.97 17.58 0.43
C PHE A 286 -2.30 17.31 -0.28
N ASP A 287 -2.84 16.10 -0.17
CA ASP A 287 -4.13 15.72 -0.77
C ASP A 287 -5.29 16.55 -0.17
N TRP A 288 -5.26 16.80 1.13
CA TRP A 288 -6.26 17.62 1.83
C TRP A 288 -6.29 19.06 1.36
N LEU A 289 -5.11 19.67 1.16
CA LEU A 289 -4.98 21.04 0.68
C LEU A 289 -5.35 21.16 -0.80
N ASN A 290 -5.15 20.12 -1.58
CA ASN A 290 -5.43 20.08 -3.03
C ASN A 290 -6.74 19.37 -3.38
N ARG A 291 -7.63 19.16 -2.39
CA ARG A 291 -8.93 18.52 -2.64
C ARG A 291 -9.76 19.32 -3.64
N VAL A 292 -10.31 18.62 -4.61
CA VAL A 292 -11.23 19.21 -5.58
C VAL A 292 -12.62 19.22 -4.93
N PRO A 293 -13.33 20.36 -4.90
CA PRO A 293 -14.74 20.40 -4.50
C PRO A 293 -15.54 19.39 -5.34
N ASP A 294 -16.46 18.68 -4.72
CA ASP A 294 -17.32 17.67 -5.35
C ASP A 294 -16.58 16.45 -5.94
N ALA A 295 -15.31 16.24 -5.57
CA ALA A 295 -14.59 15.01 -5.94
C ALA A 295 -15.30 13.79 -5.34
N LEU A 296 -15.29 12.68 -6.09
CA LEU A 296 -15.92 11.41 -5.72
C LEU A 296 -15.32 10.79 -4.46
N VAL A 297 -14.10 11.17 -4.13
CA VAL A 297 -13.34 10.65 -2.99
C VAL A 297 -12.93 11.82 -2.09
N THR A 298 -13.30 11.72 -0.84
CA THR A 298 -12.81 12.65 0.20
C THR A 298 -11.41 12.21 0.63
N PRO A 299 -10.40 13.10 0.57
CA PRO A 299 -9.07 12.78 1.10
C PRO A 299 -9.14 12.35 2.57
N LYS A 300 -8.30 11.39 2.95
CA LYS A 300 -8.18 10.95 4.36
C LYS A 300 -7.70 12.12 5.22
N ASP A 301 -8.29 12.28 6.42
CA ASP A 301 -7.92 13.33 7.37
C ASP A 301 -6.45 13.21 7.76
N PRO A 302 -5.63 14.27 7.61
CA PRO A 302 -4.24 14.26 8.02
C PRO A 302 -4.05 14.18 9.54
N ALA A 303 -5.02 14.61 10.33
CA ALA A 303 -4.95 14.65 11.80
C ALA A 303 -4.59 13.29 12.41
N GLU A 304 -5.07 12.19 11.83
CA GLU A 304 -4.73 10.84 12.26
C GLU A 304 -3.20 10.61 12.24
N TYR A 305 -2.55 10.91 11.13
CA TYR A 305 -1.11 10.66 11.00
C TYR A 305 -0.24 11.71 11.70
N ILE A 306 -0.75 12.92 11.88
CA ILE A 306 -0.13 13.93 12.74
C ILE A 306 -0.08 13.44 14.18
N ALA A 307 -1.16 12.86 14.70
CA ALA A 307 -1.20 12.27 16.04
C ALA A 307 -0.21 11.10 16.17
N LYS A 308 -0.13 10.21 15.17
CA LYS A 308 0.82 9.09 15.14
C LYS A 308 2.28 9.58 15.08
N LEU A 309 2.57 10.62 14.29
CA LEU A 309 3.89 11.25 14.22
C LEU A 309 4.32 11.78 15.60
N ARG A 310 3.42 12.46 16.30
CA ARG A 310 3.65 12.98 17.67
C ARG A 310 3.91 11.86 18.66
N PHE A 311 3.16 10.75 18.57
CA PHE A 311 3.43 9.55 19.37
C PHE A 311 4.85 9.02 19.12
N HIS A 312 5.21 8.77 17.87
CA HIS A 312 6.53 8.19 17.54
C HIS A 312 7.69 9.13 17.88
N ARG A 313 7.47 10.44 17.96
CA ARG A 313 8.48 11.41 18.43
C ARG A 313 8.88 11.15 19.88
N SER A 314 7.99 10.62 20.70
CA SER A 314 8.25 10.29 22.11
C SER A 314 8.90 8.91 22.31
N VAL A 315 8.99 8.10 21.24
CA VAL A 315 9.54 6.73 21.34
C VAL A 315 11.02 6.74 21.02
N SER A 316 11.83 6.35 22.00
CA SER A 316 13.29 6.23 21.87
C SER A 316 13.78 4.77 21.82
N ASP A 317 12.93 3.81 22.18
CA ASP A 317 13.29 2.40 22.29
C ASP A 317 12.28 1.51 21.56
N ALA A 318 12.79 0.53 20.81
CA ALA A 318 11.97 -0.35 19.99
C ALA A 318 11.15 -1.37 20.81
N SER A 319 11.45 -1.55 22.11
CA SER A 319 10.67 -2.43 22.99
C SER A 319 9.19 -2.00 23.09
N VAL A 320 8.90 -0.71 22.87
CA VAL A 320 7.53 -0.19 22.74
C VAL A 320 6.75 -0.91 21.64
N TYR A 321 7.43 -1.37 20.60
CA TYR A 321 6.85 -2.10 19.48
C TYR A 321 6.88 -3.62 19.65
N GLY A 322 7.38 -4.12 20.79
CA GLY A 322 7.46 -5.55 21.11
C GLY A 322 8.64 -6.29 20.46
N VAL A 323 9.76 -5.59 20.18
CA VAL A 323 10.97 -6.18 19.57
C VAL A 323 12.20 -6.09 20.49
#